data_f9f529894e28edc50ad300e75a5e32c6
#
_entry.id   f9f529894e28edc50ad300e75a5e32c6
#
_cell.length_a   1.000
_cell.length_b   1.000
_cell.length_c   1.000
_cell.angle_alpha   90.00
_cell.angle_beta   90.00
_cell.angle_gamma   90.00
#
_symmetry.space_group_name_H-M   'P 1'
#
loop_
_entity.id
_entity.type
_entity.pdbx_description
1 polymer ?
#
loop_
_entity_poly.entity_id
_entity_poly.type
_entity_poly.pdbx_seq_one_letter_code
_entity_poly.pdbx_strand_id
1 'polypeptide(L)'
;MEAPLPVHVTVVIPTRNEEEAIVDTIQSVPNDGWCQKLDFLVIDGNSEDRTRELAEEEGATVYLEGRKGYGRAYRTGFQMAPGEVIVTMDADCTYPGEVVPELVRRLLEDDLQFITCDRLRKAEDGAMSGLHGFGNWALSFTARMLFFYGIHDSQSGMWVFRKEIMDNLRMRPTNDLSLIHI
;
A
#
# COMPACT_ATOMS: atom_id res chain seq x y z
N MET A 1 -7.69 -8.10 26.26
CA MET A 1 -7.08 -8.14 24.93
C MET A 1 -8.02 -8.93 24.04
N GLU A 2 -8.42 -8.37 22.92
CA GLU A 2 -9.17 -9.11 21.90
C GLU A 2 -8.29 -10.25 21.35
N ALA A 3 -8.93 -11.33 20.88
CA ALA A 3 -8.19 -12.39 20.20
C ALA A 3 -7.60 -11.88 18.88
N PRO A 4 -6.40 -12.33 18.49
CA PRO A 4 -5.81 -11.92 17.22
C PRO A 4 -6.71 -12.30 16.05
N LEU A 5 -6.77 -11.47 15.02
CA LEU A 5 -7.48 -11.79 13.79
C LEU A 5 -6.86 -13.06 13.16
N PRO A 6 -7.67 -14.06 12.77
CA PRO A 6 -7.19 -15.34 12.25
C PRO A 6 -6.74 -15.19 10.78
N VAL A 7 -5.78 -14.30 10.52
CA VAL A 7 -5.34 -13.95 9.16
C VAL A 7 -3.84 -13.69 9.14
N HIS A 8 -3.20 -14.09 8.05
CA HIS A 8 -1.83 -13.72 7.72
C HIS A 8 -1.82 -12.47 6.84
N VAL A 9 -1.22 -11.41 7.33
CA VAL A 9 -1.14 -10.10 6.67
C VAL A 9 0.27 -9.87 6.13
N THR A 10 0.39 -9.36 4.91
CA THR A 10 1.65 -8.85 4.37
C THR A 10 1.51 -7.38 4.03
N VAL A 11 2.37 -6.54 4.61
CA VAL A 11 2.51 -5.13 4.24
C VAL A 11 3.55 -5.03 3.13
N VAL A 12 3.13 -4.58 1.95
CA VAL A 12 3.98 -4.40 0.77
C VAL A 12 4.37 -2.94 0.65
N ILE A 13 5.67 -2.68 0.67
CA ILE A 13 6.25 -1.33 0.68
C ILE A 13 7.20 -1.19 -0.52
N PRO A 14 6.76 -0.60 -1.65
CA PRO A 14 7.67 -0.23 -2.72
C PRO A 14 8.54 0.94 -2.25
N THR A 15 9.85 0.85 -2.49
CA THR A 15 10.78 1.85 -1.99
C THR A 15 11.90 2.14 -2.98
N ARG A 16 12.45 3.36 -2.90
CA ARG A 16 13.68 3.73 -3.60
C ARG A 16 14.29 4.97 -2.98
N ASN A 17 15.46 4.82 -2.34
CA ASN A 17 16.17 5.90 -1.65
C ASN A 17 15.31 6.57 -0.56
N GLU A 18 14.83 5.76 0.39
CA GLU A 18 13.96 6.17 1.49
C GLU A 18 14.61 5.86 2.85
N GLU A 19 15.95 5.98 2.95
CA GLU A 19 16.68 5.66 4.19
C GLU A 19 16.24 6.50 5.39
N GLU A 20 15.71 7.71 5.16
CA GLU A 20 15.24 8.61 6.22
C GLU A 20 13.88 8.20 6.80
N ALA A 21 13.04 7.46 6.03
CA ALA A 21 11.66 7.21 6.40
C ALA A 21 11.28 5.72 6.52
N ILE A 22 12.05 4.81 5.93
CA ILE A 22 11.68 3.39 5.88
C ILE A 22 11.51 2.75 7.26
N VAL A 23 12.35 3.11 8.23
CA VAL A 23 12.28 2.60 9.60
C VAL A 23 10.98 3.06 10.26
N ASP A 24 10.70 4.35 10.22
CA ASP A 24 9.49 4.93 10.80
C ASP A 24 8.23 4.37 10.14
N THR A 25 8.28 4.15 8.82
CA THR A 25 7.17 3.54 8.07
C THR A 25 6.89 2.12 8.57
N ILE A 26 7.90 1.27 8.71
CA ILE A 26 7.72 -0.11 9.20
C ILE A 26 7.23 -0.10 10.66
N GLN A 27 7.85 0.71 11.52
CA GLN A 27 7.52 0.80 12.95
C GLN A 27 6.14 1.43 13.21
N SER A 28 5.59 2.20 12.27
CA SER A 28 4.27 2.79 12.40
C SER A 28 3.14 1.75 12.43
N VAL A 29 3.37 0.58 11.83
CA VAL A 29 2.40 -0.51 11.84
C VAL A 29 2.54 -1.31 13.13
N PRO A 30 1.49 -1.38 13.99
CA PRO A 30 1.54 -2.15 15.22
C PRO A 30 1.90 -3.62 14.98
N ASN A 31 2.86 -4.15 15.73
CA ASN A 31 3.25 -5.57 15.70
C ASN A 31 3.10 -6.18 17.09
N ASP A 32 1.93 -6.02 17.69
CA ASP A 32 1.58 -6.43 19.05
C ASP A 32 0.72 -7.71 19.12
N GLY A 33 0.67 -8.46 18.01
CA GLY A 33 -0.08 -9.72 17.92
C GLY A 33 -1.57 -9.54 17.59
N TRP A 34 -1.95 -8.43 16.96
CA TRP A 34 -3.33 -8.18 16.53
C TRP A 34 -3.83 -9.10 15.40
N CYS A 35 -2.92 -9.74 14.65
CA CYS A 35 -3.23 -10.76 13.64
C CYS A 35 -2.39 -12.02 13.89
N GLN A 36 -2.75 -13.11 13.23
CA GLN A 36 -2.06 -14.41 13.39
C GLN A 36 -0.60 -14.32 12.96
N LYS A 37 -0.31 -13.59 11.87
CA LYS A 37 1.03 -13.35 11.37
C LYS A 37 1.08 -12.03 10.60
N LEU A 38 2.12 -11.22 10.84
CA LEU A 38 2.42 -9.98 10.13
C LEU A 38 3.79 -10.10 9.49
N ASP A 39 3.87 -9.91 8.17
CA ASP A 39 5.12 -9.82 7.43
C ASP A 39 5.22 -8.45 6.75
N PHE A 40 6.43 -7.89 6.71
CA PHE A 40 6.79 -6.74 5.90
C PHE A 40 7.57 -7.21 4.67
N LEU A 41 7.12 -6.82 3.48
CA LEU A 41 7.77 -7.11 2.20
C LEU A 41 8.12 -5.79 1.51
N VAL A 42 9.39 -5.44 1.56
CA VAL A 42 9.94 -4.25 0.91
C VAL A 42 10.39 -4.62 -0.49
N ILE A 43 9.87 -3.90 -1.48
CA ILE A 43 10.25 -4.06 -2.89
C ILE A 43 11.14 -2.89 -3.28
N ASP A 44 12.43 -3.13 -3.25
CA ASP A 44 13.43 -2.11 -3.50
C ASP A 44 13.68 -1.88 -4.99
N GLY A 45 13.48 -0.65 -5.45
CA GLY A 45 13.69 -0.19 -6.82
C GLY A 45 15.15 0.17 -7.13
N ASN A 46 16.11 -0.56 -6.59
CA ASN A 46 17.54 -0.32 -6.71
C ASN A 46 17.99 0.97 -6.00
N SER A 47 17.76 1.02 -4.69
CA SER A 47 18.27 2.10 -3.82
C SER A 47 19.79 2.13 -3.78
N GLU A 48 20.34 3.34 -3.74
CA GLU A 48 21.79 3.60 -3.68
C GLU A 48 22.23 3.99 -2.26
N ASP A 49 21.26 4.20 -1.35
CA ASP A 49 21.43 4.53 0.06
C ASP A 49 21.26 3.29 0.96
N ARG A 50 21.08 3.50 2.27
CA ARG A 50 20.93 2.42 3.25
C ARG A 50 19.50 1.88 3.40
N THR A 51 18.57 2.23 2.51
CA THR A 51 17.16 1.82 2.60
C THR A 51 16.99 0.31 2.83
N ARG A 52 17.72 -0.53 2.07
CA ARG A 52 17.61 -1.99 2.16
C ARG A 52 18.10 -2.53 3.50
N GLU A 53 19.27 -2.08 3.92
CA GLU A 53 19.90 -2.49 5.18
C GLU A 53 18.99 -2.16 6.35
N LEU A 54 18.46 -0.93 6.39
CA LEU A 54 17.58 -0.47 7.46
C LEU A 54 16.25 -1.25 7.48
N ALA A 55 15.68 -1.57 6.32
CA ALA A 55 14.48 -2.39 6.25
C ALA A 55 14.71 -3.82 6.76
N GLU A 56 15.87 -4.43 6.43
CA GLU A 56 16.25 -5.76 6.92
C GLU A 56 16.50 -5.76 8.44
N GLU A 57 17.11 -4.70 8.97
CA GLU A 57 17.32 -4.52 10.43
C GLU A 57 15.98 -4.46 11.19
N GLU A 58 14.92 -3.90 10.58
CA GLU A 58 13.56 -3.90 11.13
C GLU A 58 12.79 -5.22 10.90
N GLY A 59 13.44 -6.24 10.35
CA GLY A 59 12.87 -7.58 10.15
C GLY A 59 12.01 -7.72 8.89
N ALA A 60 12.05 -6.74 7.97
CA ALA A 60 11.38 -6.87 6.69
C ALA A 60 12.12 -7.82 5.75
N THR A 61 11.37 -8.54 4.92
CA THR A 61 11.93 -9.24 3.77
C THR A 61 12.13 -8.24 2.65
N VAL A 62 13.36 -8.07 2.17
CA VAL A 62 13.68 -7.15 1.08
C VAL A 62 13.86 -7.91 -0.23
N TYR A 63 13.18 -7.46 -1.27
CA TYR A 63 13.34 -7.97 -2.64
C TYR A 63 13.81 -6.86 -3.58
N LEU A 64 14.92 -7.10 -4.28
CA LEU A 64 15.46 -6.16 -5.27
C LEU A 64 14.70 -6.31 -6.60
N GLU A 65 13.90 -5.31 -6.97
CA GLU A 65 13.26 -5.22 -8.29
C GLU A 65 14.14 -4.39 -9.24
N GLY A 66 14.98 -5.06 -10.00
CA GLY A 66 15.96 -4.41 -10.90
C GLY A 66 15.35 -3.65 -12.08
N ARG A 67 14.06 -3.85 -12.33
CA ARG A 67 13.34 -3.18 -13.44
C ARG A 67 12.65 -1.92 -12.91
N LYS A 68 12.79 -0.81 -13.62
CA LYS A 68 12.17 0.45 -13.21
C LYS A 68 10.64 0.40 -13.31
N GLY A 69 9.97 1.06 -12.38
CA GLY A 69 8.54 1.32 -12.43
C GLY A 69 7.82 1.01 -11.12
N TYR A 70 7.09 2.00 -10.59
CA TYR A 70 6.32 1.92 -9.35
C TYR A 70 5.26 0.80 -9.40
N GLY A 71 4.47 0.74 -10.48
CA GLY A 71 3.49 -0.32 -10.68
C GLY A 71 4.10 -1.72 -10.81
N ARG A 72 5.36 -1.80 -11.25
CA ARG A 72 6.10 -3.06 -11.32
C ARG A 72 6.49 -3.55 -9.92
N ALA A 73 6.96 -2.64 -9.07
CA ALA A 73 7.27 -2.98 -7.69
C ALA A 73 6.04 -3.55 -6.96
N TYR A 74 4.88 -2.92 -7.09
CA TYR A 74 3.65 -3.47 -6.53
C TYR A 74 3.29 -4.84 -7.09
N ARG A 75 3.38 -5.01 -8.41
CA ARG A 75 3.08 -6.29 -9.04
C ARG A 75 3.98 -7.41 -8.51
N THR A 76 5.28 -7.14 -8.39
CA THR A 76 6.23 -8.08 -7.79
C THR A 76 5.89 -8.35 -6.33
N GLY A 77 5.60 -7.32 -5.55
CA GLY A 77 5.17 -7.44 -4.17
C GLY A 77 3.91 -8.30 -4.00
N PHE A 78 2.89 -8.07 -4.81
CA PHE A 78 1.65 -8.86 -4.74
C PHE A 78 1.86 -10.34 -5.09
N GLN A 79 2.72 -10.63 -6.05
CA GLN A 79 3.06 -12.00 -6.41
C GLN A 79 3.84 -12.72 -5.30
N MET A 80 4.73 -12.00 -4.63
CA MET A 80 5.61 -12.55 -3.59
C MET A 80 5.01 -12.55 -2.19
N ALA A 81 4.03 -11.69 -1.92
CA ALA A 81 3.39 -11.58 -0.60
C ALA A 81 2.86 -12.95 -0.14
N PRO A 82 3.30 -13.48 1.02
CA PRO A 82 2.82 -14.77 1.53
C PRO A 82 1.45 -14.69 2.20
N GLY A 83 1.02 -13.50 2.64
CA GLY A 83 -0.22 -13.29 3.38
C GLY A 83 -1.48 -13.45 2.56
N GLU A 84 -2.59 -13.75 3.23
CA GLU A 84 -3.95 -13.82 2.68
C GLU A 84 -4.55 -12.43 2.47
N VAL A 85 -4.14 -11.48 3.29
CA VAL A 85 -4.47 -10.06 3.15
C VAL A 85 -3.20 -9.28 2.83
N ILE A 86 -3.30 -8.43 1.82
CA ILE A 86 -2.23 -7.52 1.41
C ILE A 86 -2.62 -6.10 1.81
N VAL A 87 -1.68 -5.42 2.45
CA VAL A 87 -1.73 -3.98 2.72
C VAL A 87 -0.63 -3.32 1.89
N THR A 88 -0.92 -2.20 1.23
CA THR A 88 0.11 -1.40 0.56
C THR A 88 0.35 -0.12 1.32
N MET A 89 1.59 0.31 1.42
CA MET A 89 1.99 1.60 2.00
C MET A 89 3.17 2.17 1.22
N ASP A 90 3.20 3.48 1.06
CA ASP A 90 4.40 4.17 0.57
C ASP A 90 5.45 4.24 1.68
N ALA A 91 6.74 4.32 1.32
CA ALA A 91 7.85 4.27 2.27
C ALA A 91 8.17 5.63 2.93
N ASP A 92 7.39 6.68 2.65
CA ASP A 92 7.64 8.08 2.99
C ASP A 92 6.83 8.60 4.20
N CYS A 93 6.27 7.71 5.00
CA CYS A 93 5.40 8.03 6.16
C CYS A 93 4.14 8.83 5.79
N THR A 94 3.74 8.89 4.52
CA THR A 94 2.50 9.59 4.09
C THR A 94 1.25 8.98 4.71
N TYR A 95 1.26 7.67 5.01
CA TYR A 95 0.13 6.94 5.56
C TYR A 95 0.37 6.55 7.03
N PRO A 96 -0.65 6.74 7.90
CA PRO A 96 -0.56 6.32 9.28
C PRO A 96 -0.66 4.78 9.37
N GLY A 97 0.44 4.10 9.71
CA GLY A 97 0.49 2.63 9.83
C GLY A 97 -0.36 2.08 10.97
N GLU A 98 -0.63 2.89 12.00
CA GLU A 98 -1.46 2.54 13.15
C GLU A 98 -2.92 2.21 12.79
N VAL A 99 -3.40 2.62 11.61
CA VAL A 99 -4.77 2.28 11.17
C VAL A 99 -4.88 0.90 10.52
N VAL A 100 -3.75 0.26 10.19
CA VAL A 100 -3.73 -1.03 9.48
C VAL A 100 -4.55 -2.11 10.19
N PRO A 101 -4.43 -2.33 11.51
CA PRO A 101 -5.23 -3.34 12.21
C PRO A 101 -6.73 -3.14 12.05
N GLU A 102 -7.19 -1.88 12.14
CA GLU A 102 -8.61 -1.54 11.99
C GLU A 102 -9.11 -1.76 10.56
N LEU A 103 -8.31 -1.40 9.56
CA LEU A 103 -8.66 -1.61 8.15
C LEU A 103 -8.78 -3.09 7.81
N VAL A 104 -7.84 -3.91 8.31
CA VAL A 104 -7.89 -5.37 8.12
C VAL A 104 -9.10 -5.96 8.84
N ARG A 105 -9.40 -5.51 10.07
CA ARG A 105 -10.60 -5.94 10.80
C ARG A 105 -11.85 -5.66 9.98
N ARG A 106 -12.02 -4.44 9.48
CA ARG A 106 -13.18 -4.07 8.64
C ARG A 106 -13.27 -4.88 7.35
N LEU A 107 -12.12 -5.14 6.70
CA LEU A 107 -12.10 -5.99 5.51
C LEU A 107 -12.71 -7.36 5.78
N LEU A 108 -12.41 -7.93 6.96
CA LEU A 108 -12.86 -9.27 7.33
C LEU A 108 -14.31 -9.27 7.85
N GLU A 109 -14.66 -8.35 8.75
CA GLU A 109 -15.99 -8.29 9.39
C GLU A 109 -17.10 -7.88 8.42
N ASP A 110 -16.82 -6.92 7.53
CA ASP A 110 -17.78 -6.45 6.52
C ASP A 110 -17.75 -7.28 5.23
N ASP A 111 -16.97 -8.37 5.21
CA ASP A 111 -16.74 -9.27 4.06
C ASP A 111 -16.37 -8.52 2.78
N LEU A 112 -15.50 -7.50 2.94
CA LEU A 112 -15.02 -6.69 1.82
C LEU A 112 -13.90 -7.41 1.08
N GLN A 113 -13.78 -7.11 -0.21
CA GLN A 113 -12.69 -7.60 -1.05
C GLN A 113 -11.52 -6.63 -1.13
N PHE A 114 -11.81 -5.32 -1.06
CA PHE A 114 -10.86 -4.25 -1.28
C PHE A 114 -11.26 -2.98 -0.53
N ILE A 115 -10.30 -2.34 0.13
CA ILE A 115 -10.44 -1.02 0.77
C ILE A 115 -9.37 -0.11 0.20
N THR A 116 -9.74 1.10 -0.19
CA THR A 116 -8.81 2.20 -0.51
C THR A 116 -8.97 3.31 0.50
N CYS A 117 -7.86 3.88 0.97
CA CYS A 117 -7.87 4.97 1.93
C CYS A 117 -7.99 6.31 1.21
N ASP A 118 -8.74 7.25 1.78
CA ASP A 118 -8.92 8.61 1.27
C ASP A 118 -8.05 9.58 2.10
N ARG A 119 -6.95 10.07 1.51
CA ARG A 119 -6.05 11.05 2.14
C ARG A 119 -6.66 12.45 2.19
N LEU A 120 -7.57 12.76 1.27
CA LEU A 120 -8.04 14.12 1.03
C LEU A 120 -9.05 14.56 2.07
N ARG A 121 -9.77 13.64 2.70
CA ARG A 121 -10.81 13.96 3.69
C ARG A 121 -10.28 14.49 5.03
N LYS A 122 -9.02 14.21 5.34
CA LYS A 122 -8.37 14.64 6.59
C LYS A 122 -7.10 15.47 6.37
N ALA A 123 -6.80 15.84 5.10
CA ALA A 123 -5.72 16.77 4.83
C ALA A 123 -6.03 18.09 5.51
N GLU A 124 -5.15 18.52 6.42
CA GLU A 124 -5.21 19.87 6.99
C GLU A 124 -5.14 20.90 5.86
N ASP A 125 -5.92 21.97 5.97
CA ASP A 125 -5.94 23.06 5.01
C ASP A 125 -4.52 23.57 4.76
N GLY A 126 -3.98 23.29 3.56
CA GLY A 126 -2.64 23.72 3.13
C GLY A 126 -1.65 22.60 2.78
N ALA A 127 -1.98 21.32 3.01
CA ALA A 127 -1.05 20.20 2.76
C ALA A 127 -0.80 19.87 1.27
N MET A 128 -1.62 20.39 0.35
CA MET A 128 -1.45 20.15 -1.10
C MET A 128 -1.37 21.47 -1.87
N SER A 129 -0.41 21.58 -2.81
CA SER A 129 -0.42 22.70 -3.75
C SER A 129 -1.68 22.67 -4.61
N GLY A 130 -2.28 23.84 -4.87
CA GLY A 130 -3.57 23.95 -5.58
C GLY A 130 -3.62 23.23 -6.94
N LEU A 131 -2.47 23.11 -7.63
CA LEU A 131 -2.36 22.44 -8.91
C LEU A 131 -2.47 20.90 -8.79
N HIS A 132 -1.86 20.31 -7.76
CA HIS A 132 -1.95 18.87 -7.49
C HIS A 132 -3.34 18.48 -7.00
N GLY A 133 -3.96 19.33 -6.16
CA GLY A 133 -5.34 19.13 -5.71
C GLY A 133 -6.35 19.15 -6.87
N PHE A 134 -6.18 20.08 -7.81
CA PHE A 134 -7.03 20.15 -9.01
C PHE A 134 -6.84 18.92 -9.92
N GLY A 135 -5.60 18.46 -10.13
CA GLY A 135 -5.30 17.27 -10.92
C GLY A 135 -5.95 16.00 -10.35
N ASN A 136 -5.80 15.77 -9.05
CA ASN A 136 -6.42 14.62 -8.38
C ASN A 136 -7.96 14.71 -8.39
N TRP A 137 -8.52 15.91 -8.17
CA TRP A 137 -9.97 16.12 -8.28
C TRP A 137 -10.49 15.79 -9.68
N ALA A 138 -9.80 16.27 -10.74
CA ALA A 138 -10.21 16.03 -12.13
C ALA A 138 -10.16 14.53 -12.48
N LEU A 139 -9.10 13.82 -12.06
CA LEU A 139 -8.96 12.37 -12.27
C LEU A 139 -10.04 11.59 -11.51
N SER A 140 -10.27 11.91 -10.24
CA SER A 140 -11.31 11.26 -9.43
C SER A 140 -12.71 11.54 -9.96
N PHE A 141 -12.97 12.76 -10.46
CA PHE A 141 -14.22 13.12 -11.11
C PHE A 141 -14.42 12.33 -12.40
N THR A 142 -13.38 12.22 -13.23
CA THR A 142 -13.44 11.44 -14.49
C THR A 142 -13.68 9.96 -14.19
N ALA A 143 -12.99 9.38 -13.19
CA ALA A 143 -13.19 8.01 -12.79
C ALA A 143 -14.63 7.76 -12.29
N ARG A 144 -15.20 8.67 -11.49
CA ARG A 144 -16.61 8.61 -11.05
C ARG A 144 -17.58 8.64 -12.21
N MET A 145 -17.35 9.52 -13.21
CA MET A 145 -18.20 9.61 -14.38
C MET A 145 -18.14 8.37 -15.28
N LEU A 146 -16.94 7.78 -15.45
CA LEU A 146 -16.75 6.65 -16.35
C LEU A 146 -17.17 5.31 -15.73
N PHE A 147 -16.97 5.15 -14.43
CA PHE A 147 -17.13 3.85 -13.75
C PHE A 147 -18.30 3.82 -12.76
N PHE A 148 -18.99 4.96 -12.53
CA PHE A 148 -20.09 5.09 -11.56
C PHE A 148 -19.72 4.67 -10.12
N TYR A 149 -18.43 4.70 -9.77
CA TYR A 149 -17.92 4.38 -8.44
C TYR A 149 -17.62 5.63 -7.63
N GLY A 150 -17.93 5.60 -6.34
CA GLY A 150 -17.74 6.71 -5.40
C GLY A 150 -16.29 6.91 -4.93
N ILE A 151 -15.28 6.77 -5.81
CA ILE A 151 -13.88 6.97 -5.46
C ILE A 151 -13.61 8.46 -5.26
N HIS A 152 -13.11 8.83 -4.07
CA HIS A 152 -12.76 10.21 -3.71
C HIS A 152 -11.27 10.52 -3.92
N ASP A 153 -10.39 9.55 -3.65
CA ASP A 153 -8.95 9.64 -3.90
C ASP A 153 -8.51 8.49 -4.80
N SER A 154 -8.42 8.75 -6.11
CA SER A 154 -7.99 7.74 -7.10
C SER A 154 -6.49 7.51 -7.11
N GLN A 155 -5.72 8.32 -6.36
CA GLN A 155 -4.26 8.25 -6.29
C GLN A 155 -3.75 7.80 -4.92
N SER A 156 -4.62 7.26 -4.07
CA SER A 156 -4.18 6.68 -2.80
C SER A 156 -3.26 5.48 -3.04
N GLY A 157 -2.11 5.46 -2.38
CA GLY A 157 -1.17 4.32 -2.37
C GLY A 157 -1.46 3.34 -1.23
N MET A 158 -2.40 3.63 -0.33
CA MET A 158 -2.77 2.73 0.75
C MET A 158 -4.02 1.94 0.40
N TRP A 159 -3.84 0.65 0.18
CA TRP A 159 -4.89 -0.33 -0.12
C TRP A 159 -4.82 -1.49 0.87
N VAL A 160 -5.97 -2.05 1.19
CA VAL A 160 -6.09 -3.30 1.95
C VAL A 160 -7.02 -4.22 1.18
N PHE A 161 -6.56 -5.43 0.85
CA PHE A 161 -7.35 -6.32 0.02
C PHE A 161 -7.03 -7.80 0.25
N ARG A 162 -8.00 -8.66 -0.08
CA ARG A 162 -7.81 -10.10 -0.07
C ARG A 162 -6.94 -10.51 -1.27
N LYS A 163 -5.90 -11.28 -1.02
CA LYS A 163 -4.96 -11.72 -2.08
C LYS A 163 -5.66 -12.49 -3.20
N GLU A 164 -6.73 -13.22 -2.88
CA GLU A 164 -7.51 -13.99 -3.86
C GLU A 164 -8.08 -13.16 -5.01
N ILE A 165 -8.30 -11.85 -4.82
CA ILE A 165 -8.77 -11.00 -5.92
C ILE A 165 -7.75 -10.88 -7.06
N MET A 166 -6.47 -11.14 -6.78
CA MET A 166 -5.40 -11.05 -7.76
C MET A 166 -5.56 -12.07 -8.88
N ASP A 167 -6.17 -13.23 -8.61
CA ASP A 167 -6.43 -14.27 -9.60
C ASP A 167 -7.47 -13.81 -10.63
N ASN A 168 -8.35 -12.89 -10.24
CA ASN A 168 -9.38 -12.30 -11.09
C ASN A 168 -8.91 -11.01 -11.80
N LEU A 169 -7.85 -10.38 -11.30
CA LEU A 169 -7.29 -9.16 -11.88
C LEU A 169 -6.30 -9.53 -12.99
N ARG A 170 -6.70 -9.29 -14.25
CA ARG A 170 -5.78 -9.36 -15.40
C ARG A 170 -4.84 -8.17 -15.36
N MET A 171 -3.83 -8.19 -14.51
CA MET A 171 -2.77 -7.20 -14.53
C MET A 171 -1.98 -7.35 -15.83
N ARG A 172 -2.16 -6.39 -16.76
CA ARG A 172 -1.42 -6.40 -18.02
C ARG A 172 0.06 -6.16 -17.76
N PRO A 173 0.96 -6.82 -18.50
CA PRO A 173 2.41 -6.68 -18.31
C PRO A 173 2.98 -5.35 -18.81
N THR A 174 2.14 -4.35 -19.05
CA THR A 174 2.55 -3.11 -19.69
C THR A 174 2.76 -1.99 -18.69
N ASN A 175 4.01 -1.54 -18.69
CA ASN A 175 4.49 -0.19 -18.32
C ASN A 175 4.23 0.28 -16.90
N ASP A 176 5.15 0.31 -16.27
CA ASP A 176 6.09 1.00 -15.37
C ASP A 176 5.52 2.15 -14.51
N LEU A 177 4.42 2.79 -14.82
CA LEU A 177 3.94 3.98 -14.13
C LEU A 177 2.54 3.89 -13.54
N SER A 178 1.76 2.87 -13.84
CA SER A 178 0.40 2.81 -13.32
C SER A 178 -0.12 1.38 -13.22
N LEU A 179 -0.64 1.02 -12.06
CA LEU A 179 -1.51 -0.14 -11.86
C LEU A 179 -2.90 0.11 -12.47
N ILE A 180 -3.18 1.33 -12.90
CA ILE A 180 -4.49 1.79 -13.35
C ILE A 180 -4.61 1.60 -14.87
N HIS A 181 -4.53 0.38 -15.31
CA HIS A 181 -5.13 -0.05 -16.58
C HIS A 181 -5.83 -1.39 -16.29
N ILE A 182 -6.86 -1.27 -15.49
CA ILE A 182 -7.89 -2.30 -15.35
C ILE A 182 -8.86 -2.16 -16.50
#